data_39b5e389ed63ba5ff025b9be8f650c62
#
_entry.id   39b5e389ed63ba5ff025b9be8f650c62
#
_cell.length_a   1.000
_cell.length_b   1.000
_cell.length_c   1.000
_cell.angle_alpha   90.00
_cell.angle_beta   90.00
_cell.angle_gamma   90.00
#
_symmetry.space_group_name_H-M   'P 1'
#
loop_
_entity.id
_entity.type
_entity.pdbx_description
1 polymer ?
#
loop_
_entity_poly.entity_id
_entity_poly.type
_entity_poly.pdbx_seq_one_letter_code
_entity_poly.pdbx_strand_id
1 'polypeptide(L)'
;MKVLQKGEIMLIQLPEEKKNLIIPLFKKTQPNRSALGCYLNGKMTGKTFVDDLNAPTKAIIKMDMSWVYISDDAELPWIEEALREIIKTAWIQVVWAPERKGNYPLPELGKVIQRHEYIERKEALQKPRDAQIVPFSSEWFDKLEPDFQEWHISNYGSKEKFLEQAFGFYAVENGEICSEFEAAFTSNGYTEIGIYTFDPHRRKGYAYATCLHGLKELDKKGIKTIWACDVENTESMQLAAKLGFVNPVEYDFIFFPQKND
;
A
#
# COMPACT_ATOMS: atom_id res chain seq x y z
N MET A 1 -6.92 -32.17 -15.30
CA MET A 1 -6.88 -31.35 -16.54
C MET A 1 -8.34 -31.17 -16.96
N LYS A 2 -8.99 -30.04 -16.61
CA LYS A 2 -10.35 -29.72 -17.11
C LYS A 2 -10.19 -29.21 -18.54
N VAL A 3 -10.87 -29.84 -19.47
CA VAL A 3 -10.99 -29.35 -20.86
C VAL A 3 -11.97 -28.17 -20.82
N LEU A 4 -11.45 -26.98 -21.08
CA LEU A 4 -12.23 -25.75 -21.09
C LEU A 4 -13.08 -25.65 -22.35
N GLN A 5 -14.32 -25.19 -22.24
CA GLN A 5 -15.18 -24.86 -23.38
C GLN A 5 -14.59 -23.65 -24.13
N LYS A 6 -14.85 -23.59 -25.43
CA LYS A 6 -14.32 -22.55 -26.35
C LYS A 6 -14.75 -21.14 -25.88
N GLY A 7 -13.82 -20.40 -25.24
CA GLY A 7 -14.09 -19.04 -24.76
C GLY A 7 -13.68 -18.76 -23.29
N GLU A 8 -13.33 -19.77 -22.51
CA GLU A 8 -12.85 -19.57 -21.14
C GLU A 8 -11.39 -19.08 -21.14
N ILE A 9 -11.16 -17.93 -20.50
CA ILE A 9 -9.82 -17.37 -20.29
C ILE A 9 -9.08 -18.26 -19.28
N MET A 10 -7.86 -18.68 -19.63
CA MET A 10 -7.02 -19.43 -18.69
C MET A 10 -6.39 -18.46 -17.69
N LEU A 11 -6.84 -18.52 -16.45
CA LEU A 11 -6.17 -17.87 -15.33
C LEU A 11 -5.25 -18.90 -14.66
N ILE A 12 -3.95 -18.73 -14.85
CA ILE A 12 -2.95 -19.70 -14.39
C ILE A 12 -2.13 -19.07 -13.28
N GLN A 13 -2.05 -19.69 -12.10
CA GLN A 13 -1.16 -19.21 -11.06
C GLN A 13 0.29 -19.45 -11.49
N LEU A 14 1.07 -18.37 -11.56
CA LEU A 14 2.50 -18.40 -11.89
C LEU A 14 3.29 -18.89 -10.67
N PRO A 15 4.17 -19.90 -10.81
CA PRO A 15 5.11 -20.29 -9.77
C PRO A 15 6.07 -19.14 -9.39
N GLU A 16 6.43 -19.07 -8.11
CA GLU A 16 7.27 -17.99 -7.57
C GLU A 16 8.63 -17.89 -8.27
N GLU A 17 9.22 -19.00 -8.63
CA GLU A 17 10.50 -19.07 -9.36
C GLU A 17 10.44 -18.46 -10.77
N LYS A 18 9.25 -18.26 -11.32
CA LYS A 18 9.02 -17.63 -12.62
C LYS A 18 8.62 -16.15 -12.51
N LYS A 19 8.58 -15.57 -11.32
CA LYS A 19 8.16 -14.17 -11.09
C LYS A 19 8.89 -13.16 -11.99
N ASN A 20 10.12 -13.41 -12.34
CA ASN A 20 10.90 -12.53 -13.24
C ASN A 20 10.24 -12.30 -14.60
N LEU A 21 9.42 -13.24 -15.08
CA LEU A 21 8.74 -13.14 -16.38
C LEU A 21 7.71 -12.00 -16.43
N ILE A 22 7.15 -11.60 -15.27
CA ILE A 22 6.12 -10.57 -15.24
C ILE A 22 6.66 -9.15 -15.00
N ILE A 23 7.91 -9.01 -14.54
CA ILE A 23 8.50 -7.69 -14.27
C ILE A 23 8.36 -6.76 -15.49
N PRO A 24 8.65 -7.21 -16.74
CA PRO A 24 8.51 -6.36 -17.91
C PRO A 24 7.08 -5.96 -18.26
N LEU A 25 6.07 -6.56 -17.65
CA LEU A 25 4.65 -6.25 -17.88
C LEU A 25 4.16 -5.06 -17.06
N PHE A 26 4.97 -4.56 -16.11
CA PHE A 26 4.70 -3.41 -15.24
C PHE A 26 5.70 -2.29 -15.53
N LYS A 27 5.70 -1.76 -16.76
CA LYS A 27 6.61 -0.70 -17.22
C LYS A 27 6.15 0.68 -16.82
N LYS A 28 4.83 0.89 -16.83
CA LYS A 28 4.23 2.16 -16.48
C LYS A 28 4.32 2.38 -14.97
N THR A 29 4.34 3.64 -14.59
CA THR A 29 4.29 4.00 -13.19
C THR A 29 2.91 3.71 -12.63
N GLN A 30 2.81 2.69 -11.80
CA GLN A 30 1.60 2.39 -11.04
C GLN A 30 1.52 3.25 -9.78
N PRO A 31 0.31 3.65 -9.32
CA PRO A 31 0.14 4.18 -7.97
C PRO A 31 0.60 3.19 -6.90
N ASN A 32 0.99 3.70 -5.73
CA ASN A 32 1.53 2.86 -4.64
C ASN A 32 2.70 1.97 -5.10
N ARG A 33 3.55 2.51 -5.99
CA ARG A 33 4.66 1.79 -6.66
C ARG A 33 5.63 1.12 -5.72
N SER A 34 5.78 1.62 -4.50
CA SER A 34 6.66 1.03 -3.49
C SER A 34 6.13 -0.34 -3.03
N ALA A 35 4.83 -0.50 -2.85
CA ALA A 35 4.21 -1.78 -2.50
C ALA A 35 4.35 -2.80 -3.65
N LEU A 36 4.04 -2.40 -4.90
CA LEU A 36 4.29 -3.24 -6.07
C LEU A 36 5.76 -3.67 -6.16
N GLY A 37 6.68 -2.73 -5.98
CA GLY A 37 8.12 -3.00 -5.97
C GLY A 37 8.55 -3.96 -4.85
N CYS A 38 7.96 -3.86 -3.66
CA CYS A 38 8.20 -4.81 -2.58
C CYS A 38 7.78 -6.24 -2.97
N TYR A 39 6.63 -6.39 -3.63
CA TYR A 39 6.22 -7.70 -4.14
C TYR A 39 7.18 -8.23 -5.21
N LEU A 40 7.47 -7.44 -6.23
CA LEU A 40 8.36 -7.87 -7.33
C LEU A 40 9.77 -8.22 -6.86
N ASN A 41 10.26 -7.56 -5.80
CA ASN A 41 11.58 -7.83 -5.19
C ASN A 41 11.54 -8.91 -4.08
N GLY A 42 10.42 -9.61 -3.91
CA GLY A 42 10.31 -10.72 -2.94
C GLY A 42 10.27 -10.29 -1.47
N LYS A 43 10.05 -8.99 -1.18
CA LYS A 43 9.88 -8.48 0.20
C LYS A 43 8.46 -8.65 0.73
N MET A 44 7.50 -8.86 -0.14
CA MET A 44 6.10 -9.12 0.19
C MET A 44 5.61 -10.36 -0.51
N THR A 45 4.62 -11.01 0.08
CA THR A 45 4.01 -12.24 -0.39
C THR A 45 2.68 -11.99 -1.09
N GLY A 46 2.27 -12.97 -1.89
CA GLY A 46 1.04 -12.93 -2.66
C GLY A 46 1.03 -13.98 -3.77
N LYS A 47 0.07 -13.87 -4.67
CA LYS A 47 -0.06 -14.76 -5.82
C LYS A 47 -0.07 -13.95 -7.11
N THR A 48 0.60 -14.48 -8.13
CA THR A 48 0.51 -13.93 -9.49
C THR A 48 -0.30 -14.87 -10.35
N PHE A 49 -1.18 -14.30 -11.16
CA PHE A 49 -1.95 -15.00 -12.19
C PHE A 49 -1.60 -14.45 -13.56
N VAL A 50 -1.48 -15.33 -14.54
CA VAL A 50 -1.05 -15.01 -15.91
C VAL A 50 -1.92 -15.72 -16.96
N ASP A 51 -1.80 -15.26 -18.19
CA ASP A 51 -2.41 -15.89 -19.37
C ASP A 51 -1.59 -17.07 -19.92
N ASP A 52 -0.26 -17.07 -19.74
CA ASP A 52 0.65 -18.14 -20.16
C ASP A 52 1.80 -18.33 -19.15
N LEU A 53 2.17 -19.58 -18.84
CA LEU A 53 3.22 -19.92 -17.86
C LEU A 53 4.65 -19.66 -18.33
N ASN A 54 4.88 -19.63 -19.64
CA ASN A 54 6.23 -19.57 -20.21
C ASN A 54 6.51 -18.24 -20.91
N ALA A 55 5.47 -17.62 -21.45
CA ALA A 55 5.55 -16.35 -22.14
C ALA A 55 4.35 -15.45 -21.78
N PRO A 56 4.21 -15.04 -20.50
CA PRO A 56 3.07 -14.24 -20.08
C PRO A 56 3.05 -12.90 -20.80
N THR A 57 1.87 -12.51 -21.27
CA THR A 57 1.62 -11.19 -21.85
C THR A 57 0.75 -10.34 -20.94
N LYS A 58 0.06 -10.97 -19.99
CA LYS A 58 -0.82 -10.35 -19.00
C LYS A 58 -0.56 -10.95 -17.62
N ALA A 59 -0.66 -10.11 -16.60
CA ALA A 59 -0.49 -10.55 -15.22
C ALA A 59 -1.43 -9.79 -14.28
N ILE A 60 -1.93 -10.49 -13.27
CA ILE A 60 -2.55 -9.92 -12.07
C ILE A 60 -1.77 -10.40 -10.87
N ILE A 61 -1.33 -9.47 -10.03
CA ILE A 61 -0.71 -9.72 -8.74
C ILE A 61 -1.76 -9.50 -7.66
N LYS A 62 -2.09 -10.52 -6.87
CA LYS A 62 -2.91 -10.41 -5.66
C LYS A 62 -1.99 -10.57 -4.45
N MET A 63 -1.68 -9.47 -3.78
CA MET A 63 -0.87 -9.46 -2.56
C MET A 63 -1.67 -10.01 -1.36
N ASP A 64 -0.97 -10.57 -0.37
CA ASP A 64 -1.65 -11.14 0.81
C ASP A 64 -2.39 -10.08 1.63
N MET A 65 -1.93 -8.82 1.60
CA MET A 65 -2.64 -7.67 2.15
C MET A 65 -3.88 -7.23 1.34
N SER A 66 -4.34 -8.06 0.40
CA SER A 66 -5.52 -7.86 -0.46
C SER A 66 -5.40 -6.77 -1.52
N TRP A 67 -4.25 -6.16 -1.73
CA TRP A 67 -4.05 -5.26 -2.87
C TRP A 67 -3.81 -6.06 -4.15
N VAL A 68 -4.36 -5.54 -5.25
CA VAL A 68 -4.26 -6.17 -6.58
C VAL A 68 -3.69 -5.18 -7.56
N TYR A 69 -2.63 -5.60 -8.28
CA TYR A 69 -2.03 -4.86 -9.39
C TYR A 69 -2.27 -5.59 -10.70
N ILE A 70 -2.50 -4.83 -11.75
CA ILE A 70 -2.80 -5.33 -13.10
C ILE A 70 -1.73 -4.84 -14.05
N SER A 71 -1.19 -5.75 -14.86
CA SER A 71 -0.18 -5.39 -15.89
C SER A 71 -0.70 -4.40 -16.92
N ASP A 72 0.22 -3.64 -17.52
CA ASP A 72 -0.10 -2.47 -18.35
C ASP A 72 -1.01 -2.77 -19.55
N ASP A 73 -0.80 -3.91 -20.22
CA ASP A 73 -1.47 -4.25 -21.48
C ASP A 73 -2.62 -5.25 -21.31
N ALA A 74 -3.03 -5.56 -20.06
CA ALA A 74 -4.18 -6.42 -19.80
C ALA A 74 -5.49 -5.75 -20.19
N GLU A 75 -6.30 -6.41 -21.04
CA GLU A 75 -7.59 -5.90 -21.51
C GLU A 75 -8.70 -6.19 -20.51
N LEU A 76 -9.73 -5.32 -20.53
CA LEU A 76 -10.83 -5.36 -19.58
C LEU A 76 -11.52 -6.73 -19.49
N PRO A 77 -11.86 -7.44 -20.58
CA PRO A 77 -12.52 -8.75 -20.49
C PRO A 77 -11.69 -9.79 -19.73
N TRP A 78 -10.36 -9.81 -19.92
CA TRP A 78 -9.47 -10.71 -19.21
C TRP A 78 -9.38 -10.35 -17.72
N ILE A 79 -9.29 -9.04 -17.42
CA ILE A 79 -9.27 -8.53 -16.05
C ILE A 79 -10.54 -8.94 -15.31
N GLU A 80 -11.72 -8.74 -15.90
CA GLU A 80 -13.01 -9.07 -15.29
C GLU A 80 -13.14 -10.53 -14.94
N GLU A 81 -12.75 -11.43 -15.86
CA GLU A 81 -12.81 -12.86 -15.61
C GLU A 81 -11.85 -13.28 -14.50
N ALA A 82 -10.61 -12.75 -14.52
CA ALA A 82 -9.64 -13.00 -13.48
C ALA A 82 -10.12 -12.50 -12.11
N LEU A 83 -10.69 -11.30 -12.03
CA LEU A 83 -11.23 -10.75 -10.80
C LEU A 83 -12.42 -11.56 -10.28
N ARG A 84 -13.32 -12.05 -11.15
CA ARG A 84 -14.43 -12.94 -10.76
C ARG A 84 -13.93 -14.20 -10.03
N GLU A 85 -12.81 -14.78 -10.46
CA GLU A 85 -12.22 -15.94 -9.78
C GLU A 85 -11.55 -15.54 -8.44
N ILE A 86 -10.84 -14.44 -8.42
CA ILE A 86 -10.12 -13.99 -7.21
C ILE A 86 -11.09 -13.62 -6.07
N ILE A 87 -12.19 -12.91 -6.36
CA ILE A 87 -13.15 -12.46 -5.34
C ILE A 87 -13.94 -13.60 -4.70
N LYS A 88 -13.98 -14.80 -5.30
CA LYS A 88 -14.53 -16.00 -4.65
C LYS A 88 -13.74 -16.39 -3.40
N THR A 89 -12.46 -16.04 -3.33
CA THR A 89 -11.56 -16.52 -2.27
C THR A 89 -11.24 -15.48 -1.23
N ALA A 90 -11.34 -14.18 -1.55
CA ALA A 90 -11.01 -13.07 -0.64
C ALA A 90 -11.65 -11.78 -1.11
N TRP A 91 -11.82 -10.82 -0.18
CA TRP A 91 -12.01 -9.43 -0.55
C TRP A 91 -10.70 -8.83 -1.09
N ILE A 92 -10.79 -7.87 -2.01
CA ILE A 92 -9.62 -7.24 -2.63
C ILE A 92 -9.82 -5.75 -2.86
N GLN A 93 -8.70 -5.03 -2.98
CA GLN A 93 -8.63 -3.65 -3.46
C GLN A 93 -7.73 -3.59 -4.70
N VAL A 94 -8.32 -3.33 -5.84
CA VAL A 94 -7.58 -3.19 -7.10
C VAL A 94 -7.03 -1.77 -7.20
N VAL A 95 -5.72 -1.64 -7.33
CA VAL A 95 -5.05 -0.38 -7.67
C VAL A 95 -5.36 -0.08 -9.13
N TRP A 96 -6.19 0.93 -9.39
CA TRP A 96 -6.64 1.27 -10.73
C TRP A 96 -5.87 2.46 -11.26
N ALA A 97 -5.03 2.22 -12.24
CA ALA A 97 -4.14 3.23 -12.79
C ALA A 97 -4.91 4.41 -13.41
N PRO A 98 -4.39 5.65 -13.30
CA PRO A 98 -5.07 6.86 -13.76
C PRO A 98 -5.50 6.82 -15.23
N GLU A 99 -4.71 6.21 -16.11
CA GLU A 99 -5.01 6.07 -17.54
C GLU A 99 -6.18 5.14 -17.84
N ARG A 100 -6.62 4.34 -16.86
CA ARG A 100 -7.77 3.44 -16.95
C ARG A 100 -9.05 4.06 -16.36
N LYS A 101 -8.98 5.27 -15.81
CA LYS A 101 -10.10 5.93 -15.12
C LYS A 101 -11.36 5.95 -15.99
N GLY A 102 -12.51 5.62 -15.39
CA GLY A 102 -13.80 5.55 -16.07
C GLY A 102 -14.10 4.24 -16.81
N ASN A 103 -13.12 3.34 -16.95
CA ASN A 103 -13.30 2.02 -17.57
C ASN A 103 -13.10 0.92 -16.51
N TYR A 104 -14.04 0.83 -15.58
CA TYR A 104 -13.92 -0.03 -14.40
C TYR A 104 -14.40 -1.45 -14.68
N PRO A 105 -13.68 -2.49 -14.17
CA PRO A 105 -14.10 -3.86 -14.26
C PRO A 105 -15.25 -4.14 -13.29
N LEU A 106 -16.20 -4.99 -13.68
CA LEU A 106 -17.28 -5.47 -12.84
C LEU A 106 -18.01 -4.36 -12.06
N PRO A 107 -18.51 -3.30 -12.72
CA PRO A 107 -19.03 -2.12 -12.03
C PRO A 107 -20.24 -2.43 -11.13
N GLU A 108 -20.89 -3.56 -11.37
CA GLU A 108 -22.02 -4.04 -10.55
C GLU A 108 -21.58 -4.67 -9.22
N LEU A 109 -20.30 -5.03 -9.07
CA LEU A 109 -19.75 -5.70 -7.89
C LEU A 109 -18.76 -4.80 -7.11
N GLY A 110 -18.08 -3.89 -7.79
CA GLY A 110 -17.02 -3.07 -7.23
C GLY A 110 -17.50 -1.72 -6.72
N LYS A 111 -16.90 -1.24 -5.63
CA LYS A 111 -17.05 0.13 -5.14
C LYS A 111 -15.78 0.91 -5.46
N VAL A 112 -15.89 1.98 -6.26
CA VAL A 112 -14.77 2.87 -6.56
C VAL A 112 -14.51 3.80 -5.39
N ILE A 113 -13.25 3.91 -4.97
CA ILE A 113 -12.74 4.80 -3.93
C ILE A 113 -11.68 5.68 -4.57
N GLN A 114 -11.97 6.97 -4.68
CA GLN A 114 -11.03 7.93 -5.23
C GLN A 114 -9.92 8.24 -4.25
N ARG A 115 -8.68 8.31 -4.75
CA ARG A 115 -7.47 8.51 -3.94
C ARG A 115 -6.57 9.56 -4.55
N HIS A 116 -5.78 10.18 -3.67
CA HIS A 116 -4.64 11.01 -4.04
C HIS A 116 -3.34 10.31 -3.68
N GLU A 117 -2.36 10.37 -4.58
CA GLU A 117 -0.97 10.04 -4.32
C GLU A 117 -0.10 11.28 -4.48
N TYR A 118 0.66 11.61 -3.44
CA TYR A 118 1.62 12.73 -3.44
C TYR A 118 3.03 12.17 -3.38
N ILE A 119 3.91 12.66 -4.25
CA ILE A 119 5.33 12.30 -4.26
C ILE A 119 6.19 13.56 -4.14
N GLU A 120 5.70 14.67 -4.71
CA GLU A 120 6.40 15.95 -4.63
C GLU A 120 6.17 16.59 -3.27
N ARG A 121 7.26 17.05 -2.64
CA ARG A 121 7.21 17.71 -1.35
C ARG A 121 8.12 18.94 -1.35
N LYS A 122 7.57 20.06 -0.91
CA LYS A 122 8.28 21.29 -0.58
C LYS A 122 8.69 21.29 0.89
N GLU A 123 9.49 22.25 1.28
CA GLU A 123 9.82 22.42 2.69
C GLU A 123 8.56 22.73 3.52
N ALA A 124 8.46 22.08 4.67
CA ALA A 124 7.34 22.30 5.60
C ALA A 124 7.48 23.66 6.27
N LEU A 125 6.42 24.46 6.23
CA LEU A 125 6.45 25.86 6.67
C LEU A 125 6.21 26.05 8.17
N GLN A 126 5.67 25.05 8.85
CA GLN A 126 5.26 25.16 10.25
C GLN A 126 6.29 24.52 11.19
N LYS A 127 6.54 25.19 12.32
CA LYS A 127 7.30 24.58 13.41
C LYS A 127 6.45 23.48 14.06
N PRO A 128 6.99 22.24 14.24
CA PRO A 128 6.27 21.21 14.95
C PRO A 128 6.10 21.57 16.43
N ARG A 129 5.11 20.93 17.09
CA ARG A 129 5.05 20.94 18.54
C ARG A 129 6.34 20.32 19.11
N ASP A 130 6.71 20.73 20.28
CA ASP A 130 7.75 20.05 21.05
C ASP A 130 7.21 18.73 21.55
N ALA A 131 7.72 17.62 21.03
CA ALA A 131 7.32 16.26 21.38
C ALA A 131 8.58 15.38 21.37
N GLN A 132 8.67 14.49 22.32
CA GLN A 132 9.71 13.47 22.30
C GLN A 132 9.42 12.48 21.19
N ILE A 133 10.36 12.33 20.25
CA ILE A 133 10.25 11.35 19.16
C ILE A 133 11.27 10.25 19.41
N VAL A 134 10.80 9.01 19.42
CA VAL A 134 11.62 7.81 19.68
C VAL A 134 11.49 6.83 18.52
N PRO A 135 12.54 6.09 18.15
CA PRO A 135 12.44 5.04 17.15
C PRO A 135 11.65 3.84 17.69
N PHE A 136 11.18 3.01 16.78
CA PHE A 136 10.61 1.71 17.13
C PHE A 136 11.60 0.91 17.98
N SER A 137 11.11 0.35 19.08
CA SER A 137 11.89 -0.49 19.97
C SER A 137 10.98 -1.46 20.72
N SER A 138 11.57 -2.54 21.31
CA SER A 138 10.80 -3.50 22.10
C SER A 138 10.06 -2.85 23.25
N GLU A 139 10.71 -1.90 23.95
CA GLU A 139 10.11 -1.18 25.07
C GLU A 139 8.83 -0.44 24.66
N TRP A 140 8.87 0.26 23.54
CA TRP A 140 7.69 1.02 23.05
C TRP A 140 6.66 0.13 22.41
N PHE A 141 7.07 -0.92 21.70
CA PHE A 141 6.14 -1.90 21.13
C PHE A 141 5.25 -2.53 22.22
N ASP A 142 5.81 -2.86 23.37
CA ASP A 142 5.08 -3.48 24.48
C ASP A 142 4.07 -2.51 25.16
N LYS A 143 4.15 -1.23 24.86
CA LYS A 143 3.19 -0.19 25.32
C LYS A 143 2.07 0.10 24.32
N LEU A 144 2.14 -0.48 23.11
CA LEU A 144 1.03 -0.37 22.17
C LEU A 144 -0.20 -1.12 22.69
N GLU A 145 -1.39 -0.63 22.32
CA GLU A 145 -2.63 -1.35 22.50
C GLU A 145 -2.54 -2.76 21.87
N PRO A 146 -3.14 -3.80 22.47
CA PRO A 146 -3.04 -5.18 21.98
C PRO A 146 -3.43 -5.33 20.51
N ASP A 147 -4.48 -4.66 20.05
CA ASP A 147 -4.95 -4.70 18.67
C ASP A 147 -3.90 -4.13 17.69
N PHE A 148 -3.15 -3.09 18.11
CA PHE A 148 -2.05 -2.53 17.32
C PHE A 148 -0.82 -3.44 17.30
N GLN A 149 -0.51 -4.09 18.42
CA GLN A 149 0.55 -5.12 18.44
C GLN A 149 0.21 -6.26 17.48
N GLU A 150 -1.03 -6.76 17.54
CA GLU A 150 -1.51 -7.82 16.65
C GLU A 150 -1.49 -7.39 15.17
N TRP A 151 -1.86 -6.15 14.88
CA TRP A 151 -1.80 -5.59 13.53
C TRP A 151 -0.36 -5.62 12.98
N HIS A 152 0.63 -5.15 13.74
CA HIS A 152 2.04 -5.21 13.33
C HIS A 152 2.53 -6.67 13.20
N ILE A 153 2.19 -7.55 14.15
CA ILE A 153 2.57 -8.96 14.09
C ILE A 153 1.97 -9.64 12.86
N SER A 154 0.73 -9.35 12.51
CA SER A 154 0.07 -9.92 11.33
C SER A 154 0.74 -9.48 10.01
N ASN A 155 1.22 -8.23 9.95
CA ASN A 155 1.89 -7.70 8.76
C ASN A 155 3.34 -8.16 8.60
N TYR A 156 4.06 -8.38 9.69
CA TYR A 156 5.48 -8.72 9.69
C TYR A 156 5.77 -10.19 10.06
N GLY A 157 4.77 -10.89 10.61
CA GLY A 157 4.85 -12.29 11.03
C GLY A 157 5.28 -12.51 12.47
N SER A 158 6.03 -11.57 13.09
CA SER A 158 6.34 -11.56 14.53
C SER A 158 6.81 -10.18 14.99
N LYS A 159 6.84 -9.94 16.32
CA LYS A 159 7.40 -8.73 16.94
C LYS A 159 8.87 -8.54 16.56
N GLU A 160 9.67 -9.61 16.57
CA GLU A 160 11.09 -9.55 16.24
C GLU A 160 11.31 -9.11 14.81
N LYS A 161 10.55 -9.67 13.87
CA LYS A 161 10.61 -9.26 12.45
C LYS A 161 10.15 -7.83 12.25
N PHE A 162 9.10 -7.39 12.94
CA PHE A 162 8.70 -5.98 12.92
C PHE A 162 9.85 -5.08 13.36
N LEU A 163 10.46 -5.35 14.52
CA LEU A 163 11.56 -4.54 15.06
C LEU A 163 12.83 -4.57 14.20
N GLU A 164 13.06 -5.65 13.45
CA GLU A 164 14.18 -5.79 12.52
C GLU A 164 13.95 -5.04 11.19
N GLN A 165 12.73 -5.06 10.67
CA GLN A 165 12.42 -4.66 9.29
C GLN A 165 11.70 -3.32 9.18
N ALA A 166 10.90 -2.95 10.20
CA ALA A 166 10.14 -1.72 10.18
C ALA A 166 11.03 -0.50 10.45
N PHE A 167 10.82 0.54 9.66
CA PHE A 167 11.42 1.84 9.91
C PHE A 167 10.35 2.83 10.32
N GLY A 168 10.42 3.30 11.56
CA GLY A 168 9.40 4.20 12.07
C GLY A 168 9.73 4.82 13.42
N PHE A 169 8.82 5.67 13.87
CA PHE A 169 8.96 6.48 15.06
C PHE A 169 7.63 6.61 15.81
N TYR A 170 7.73 6.76 17.12
CA TYR A 170 6.61 7.19 17.96
C TYR A 170 6.84 8.61 18.46
N ALA A 171 5.80 9.44 18.47
CA ALA A 171 5.75 10.59 19.38
C ALA A 171 5.25 10.11 20.74
N VAL A 172 5.95 10.46 21.79
CA VAL A 172 5.62 10.04 23.16
C VAL A 172 5.49 11.23 24.10
N GLU A 173 4.56 11.15 25.04
CA GLU A 173 4.35 12.14 26.09
C GLU A 173 3.91 11.43 27.38
N ASN A 174 4.53 11.77 28.51
CA ASN A 174 4.22 11.18 29.84
C ASN A 174 4.27 9.64 29.89
N GLY A 175 5.11 9.02 29.05
CA GLY A 175 5.25 7.56 28.98
C GLY A 175 4.24 6.84 28.10
N GLU A 176 3.34 7.59 27.42
CA GLU A 176 2.33 7.08 26.51
C GLU A 176 2.72 7.35 25.05
N ILE A 177 2.31 6.45 24.14
CA ILE A 177 2.46 6.65 22.70
C ILE A 177 1.31 7.52 22.20
N CYS A 178 1.63 8.64 21.58
CA CYS A 178 0.66 9.60 21.08
C CYS A 178 0.38 9.46 19.60
N SER A 179 1.42 9.15 18.81
CA SER A 179 1.32 9.00 17.37
C SER A 179 2.43 8.09 16.86
N GLU A 180 2.14 7.35 15.80
CA GLU A 180 3.06 6.46 15.10
C GLU A 180 3.27 6.96 13.67
N PHE A 181 4.51 6.87 13.18
CA PHE A 181 4.91 7.03 11.79
C PHE A 181 5.66 5.78 11.37
N GLU A 182 5.25 5.15 10.28
CA GLU A 182 5.89 3.98 9.71
C GLU A 182 6.19 4.18 8.22
N ALA A 183 7.39 3.78 7.77
CA ALA A 183 7.72 3.60 6.36
C ALA A 183 7.33 2.17 5.96
N ALA A 184 6.06 1.99 5.56
CA ALA A 184 5.43 0.68 5.45
C ALA A 184 5.98 -0.17 4.30
N PHE A 185 6.23 0.44 3.14
CA PHE A 185 6.68 -0.27 1.94
C PHE A 185 7.86 0.46 1.31
N THR A 186 9.08 -0.06 1.50
CA THR A 186 10.28 0.57 0.93
C THR A 186 10.86 -0.27 -0.20
N SER A 187 10.81 0.26 -1.43
CA SER A 187 11.35 -0.37 -2.62
C SER A 187 11.75 0.66 -3.68
N ASN A 188 12.81 0.36 -4.43
CA ASN A 188 13.25 1.16 -5.58
C ASN A 188 13.44 2.67 -5.27
N GLY A 189 13.89 3.00 -4.07
CA GLY A 189 14.12 4.38 -3.64
C GLY A 189 12.86 5.14 -3.23
N TYR A 190 11.72 4.46 -3.11
CA TYR A 190 10.46 5.02 -2.63
C TYR A 190 9.96 4.27 -1.40
N THR A 191 9.23 4.98 -0.55
CA THR A 191 8.46 4.37 0.55
C THR A 191 7.09 5.00 0.67
N GLU A 192 6.07 4.19 0.89
CA GLU A 192 4.77 4.65 1.35
C GLU A 192 4.79 4.76 2.86
N ILE A 193 4.15 5.79 3.40
CA ILE A 193 4.12 6.01 4.85
C ILE A 193 2.74 5.77 5.42
N GLY A 194 2.72 5.15 6.59
CA GLY A 194 1.58 5.08 7.49
C GLY A 194 1.73 6.10 8.61
N ILE A 195 0.61 6.70 9.02
CA ILE A 195 0.53 7.59 10.18
C ILE A 195 -0.73 7.30 10.97
N TYR A 196 -0.58 7.17 12.26
CA TYR A 196 -1.69 7.03 13.17
C TYR A 196 -1.52 7.91 14.39
N THR A 197 -2.62 8.42 14.93
CA THR A 197 -2.63 9.16 16.20
C THR A 197 -3.66 8.55 17.10
N PHE A 198 -3.21 8.10 18.26
CA PHE A 198 -4.03 7.43 19.27
C PHE A 198 -4.97 8.42 19.97
N ASP A 199 -6.19 7.99 20.29
CA ASP A 199 -7.06 8.72 21.18
C ASP A 199 -6.51 8.61 22.63
N PRO A 200 -6.46 9.66 23.41
CA PRO A 200 -7.02 11.02 23.27
C PRO A 200 -6.04 12.06 22.68
N HIS A 201 -4.99 11.65 21.96
CA HIS A 201 -3.89 12.52 21.50
C HIS A 201 -4.16 13.21 20.17
N ARG A 202 -5.32 12.94 19.54
CA ARG A 202 -5.71 13.54 18.27
C ARG A 202 -5.84 15.07 18.36
N ARG A 203 -5.60 15.75 17.21
CA ARG A 203 -5.69 17.21 17.03
C ARG A 203 -4.76 18.05 17.90
N LYS A 204 -3.75 17.43 18.51
CA LYS A 204 -2.74 18.08 19.35
C LYS A 204 -1.40 18.29 18.63
N GLY A 205 -1.29 17.93 17.33
CA GLY A 205 -0.11 18.15 16.49
C GLY A 205 0.95 17.05 16.54
N TYR A 206 0.68 15.92 17.20
CA TYR A 206 1.64 14.79 17.26
C TYR A 206 1.91 14.16 15.90
N ALA A 207 0.87 13.89 15.08
CA ALA A 207 1.05 13.37 13.72
C ALA A 207 1.99 14.23 12.89
N TYR A 208 1.83 15.57 12.96
CA TYR A 208 2.70 16.48 12.24
C TYR A 208 4.15 16.39 12.72
N ALA A 209 4.39 16.37 14.03
CA ALA A 209 5.74 16.29 14.61
C ALA A 209 6.42 14.96 14.26
N THR A 210 5.69 13.84 14.40
CA THR A 210 6.22 12.50 14.09
C THR A 210 6.54 12.34 12.60
N CYS A 211 5.61 12.75 11.74
CA CYS A 211 5.82 12.73 10.28
C CYS A 211 7.02 13.60 9.87
N LEU A 212 7.11 14.84 10.37
CA LEU A 212 8.20 15.73 10.01
C LEU A 212 9.56 15.17 10.41
N HIS A 213 9.64 14.47 11.56
CA HIS A 213 10.84 13.76 11.98
C HIS A 213 11.14 12.59 11.04
N GLY A 214 10.18 11.70 10.81
CA GLY A 214 10.35 10.52 9.95
C GLY A 214 10.72 10.89 8.51
N LEU A 215 10.08 11.93 7.95
CA LEU A 215 10.40 12.45 6.61
C LEU A 215 11.84 12.95 6.52
N LYS A 216 12.33 13.69 7.53
CA LYS A 216 13.73 14.13 7.57
C LYS A 216 14.73 12.97 7.62
N GLU A 217 14.40 11.92 8.35
CA GLU A 217 15.26 10.72 8.42
C GLU A 217 15.25 9.93 7.08
N LEU A 218 14.12 9.89 6.39
CA LEU A 218 14.04 9.29 5.04
C LEU A 218 14.78 10.13 4.01
N ASP A 219 14.69 11.47 4.07
CA ASP A 219 15.46 12.39 3.20
C ASP A 219 16.97 12.17 3.33
N LYS A 220 17.49 12.00 4.57
CA LYS A 220 18.91 11.68 4.81
C LYS A 220 19.35 10.37 4.15
N LYS A 221 18.41 9.43 3.99
CA LYS A 221 18.64 8.14 3.31
C LYS A 221 18.44 8.22 1.78
N GLY A 222 18.04 9.38 1.25
CA GLY A 222 17.71 9.55 -0.18
C GLY A 222 16.45 8.80 -0.62
N ILE A 223 15.56 8.45 0.32
CA ILE A 223 14.32 7.73 0.04
C ILE A 223 13.20 8.75 -0.19
N LYS A 224 12.54 8.67 -1.35
CA LYS A 224 11.38 9.49 -1.68
C LYS A 224 10.13 8.93 -1.02
N THR A 225 9.35 9.81 -0.42
CA THR A 225 8.16 9.43 0.32
C THR A 225 6.92 9.53 -0.56
N ILE A 226 6.07 8.53 -0.48
CA ILE A 226 4.72 8.51 -1.05
C ILE A 226 3.73 8.73 0.08
N TRP A 227 2.86 9.76 -0.09
CA TRP A 227 1.68 9.94 0.73
C TRP A 227 0.45 9.57 -0.08
N ALA A 228 -0.31 8.58 0.37
CA ALA A 228 -1.53 8.17 -0.30
C ALA A 228 -2.72 8.20 0.67
N CYS A 229 -3.85 8.75 0.23
CA CYS A 229 -5.06 8.77 1.04
C CYS A 229 -6.32 8.86 0.16
N ASP A 230 -7.46 8.47 0.72
CA ASP A 230 -8.74 8.67 0.09
C ASP A 230 -9.07 10.16 0.01
N VAL A 231 -9.73 10.60 -1.06
CA VAL A 231 -10.13 12.02 -1.24
C VAL A 231 -11.12 12.48 -0.18
N GLU A 232 -11.86 11.57 0.42
CA GLU A 232 -12.77 11.86 1.54
C GLU A 232 -12.05 12.05 2.88
N ASN A 233 -10.78 11.59 3.00
CA ASN A 233 -9.97 11.74 4.20
C ASN A 233 -9.33 13.14 4.25
N THR A 234 -10.16 14.13 4.54
CA THR A 234 -9.75 15.54 4.59
C THR A 234 -8.68 15.82 5.64
N GLU A 235 -8.66 15.09 6.75
CA GLU A 235 -7.65 15.23 7.80
C GLU A 235 -6.27 14.79 7.30
N SER A 236 -6.20 13.68 6.56
CA SER A 236 -4.96 13.20 5.94
C SER A 236 -4.45 14.18 4.87
N MET A 237 -5.33 14.68 4.00
CA MET A 237 -4.96 15.68 2.98
C MET A 237 -4.44 16.98 3.62
N GLN A 238 -5.08 17.46 4.69
CA GLN A 238 -4.62 18.66 5.40
C GLN A 238 -3.25 18.44 6.05
N LEU A 239 -3.00 17.25 6.59
CA LEU A 239 -1.69 16.90 7.15
C LEU A 239 -0.62 16.83 6.06
N ALA A 240 -0.91 16.19 4.92
CA ALA A 240 -0.02 16.16 3.76
C ALA A 240 0.36 17.58 3.30
N ALA A 241 -0.63 18.45 3.13
CA ALA A 241 -0.40 19.85 2.72
C ALA A 241 0.49 20.62 3.73
N LYS A 242 0.25 20.46 5.04
CA LYS A 242 1.09 21.07 6.09
C LYS A 242 2.54 20.58 6.05
N LEU A 243 2.74 19.29 5.69
CA LEU A 243 4.06 18.69 5.54
C LEU A 243 4.75 19.07 4.22
N GLY A 244 4.08 19.86 3.38
CA GLY A 244 4.62 20.35 2.12
C GLY A 244 4.33 19.49 0.90
N PHE A 245 3.56 18.43 1.01
CA PHE A 245 3.15 17.62 -0.15
C PHE A 245 2.26 18.43 -1.09
N VAL A 246 2.55 18.35 -2.39
CA VAL A 246 1.90 19.14 -3.45
C VAL A 246 1.65 18.28 -4.68
N ASN A 247 0.81 18.75 -5.59
CA ASN A 247 0.56 18.17 -6.90
C ASN A 247 0.18 16.67 -6.85
N PRO A 248 -0.94 16.31 -6.19
CA PRO A 248 -1.36 14.92 -6.13
C PRO A 248 -1.72 14.37 -7.52
N VAL A 249 -1.42 13.11 -7.73
CA VAL A 249 -1.98 12.31 -8.82
C VAL A 249 -3.24 11.65 -8.32
N GLU A 250 -4.35 11.83 -9.04
CA GLU A 250 -5.61 11.13 -8.76
C GLU A 250 -5.55 9.72 -9.33
N TYR A 251 -6.01 8.75 -8.57
CA TYR A 251 -6.19 7.37 -8.98
C TYR A 251 -7.33 6.74 -8.20
N ASP A 252 -7.71 5.52 -8.53
CA ASP A 252 -8.79 4.86 -7.85
C ASP A 252 -8.35 3.53 -7.24
N PHE A 253 -8.91 3.21 -6.08
CA PHE A 253 -9.06 1.82 -5.64
C PHE A 253 -10.44 1.33 -6.03
N ILE A 254 -10.53 0.07 -6.44
CA ILE A 254 -11.81 -0.60 -6.63
C ILE A 254 -11.89 -1.69 -5.57
N PHE A 255 -12.75 -1.48 -4.58
CA PHE A 255 -13.01 -2.46 -3.53
C PHE A 255 -14.01 -3.49 -4.02
N PHE A 256 -13.66 -4.76 -3.93
CA PHE A 256 -14.54 -5.88 -4.15
C PHE A 256 -14.67 -6.68 -2.85
N PRO A 257 -15.87 -6.83 -2.30
CA PRO A 257 -16.10 -7.74 -1.18
C PRO A 257 -15.88 -9.18 -1.62
N GLN A 258 -15.52 -10.05 -0.67
CA GLN A 258 -15.53 -11.49 -0.96
C GLN A 258 -16.94 -11.93 -1.34
N LYS A 259 -17.06 -12.62 -2.46
CA LYS A 259 -18.33 -13.19 -2.90
C LYS A 259 -18.43 -14.60 -2.34
N ASN A 260 -19.30 -14.81 -1.35
CA ASN A 260 -19.69 -16.15 -0.95
C ASN A 260 -20.67 -16.68 -1.98
N ASP A 261 -20.42 -17.89 -2.49
CA ASP A 261 -21.31 -18.60 -3.42
C ASP A 261 -22.67 -18.90 -2.78
#